data_1de7b0feca42d1232def0cfc2bb44d4c
#
_entry.id   1de7b0feca42d1232def0cfc2bb44d4c
#
_cell.length_a   1.000
_cell.length_b   1.000
_cell.length_c   1.000
_cell.angle_alpha   90.00
_cell.angle_beta   90.00
_cell.angle_gamma   90.00
#
_symmetry.space_group_name_H-M   'P 1'
#
loop_
_entity.id
_entity.type
_entity.pdbx_description
1 polymer ?
#
loop_
_entity_poly.entity_id
_entity_poly.type
_entity_poly.pdbx_seq_one_letter_code
_entity_poly.pdbx_strand_id
1 'polypeptide(L)'
;MILQDELLHKEWTAFLINQVVKEDPRFAKAKQETEQEVYNMYMDVIREEKAWADYLFQKGPVIGLNANILKDFMDYTAFNALKEIGIKYQSTAPKSTPIPWFNKHQDTHKKQTALQENESTNYVIGVMSDSINYDDLPNI
;
A
#
# COMPACT_ATOMS: atom_id res chain seq x y z
N MET A 1 6.00 4.60 -7.04
CA MET A 1 6.29 3.45 -7.89
C MET A 1 5.51 2.24 -7.43
N ILE A 2 6.04 1.28 -6.68
CA ILE A 2 5.30 0.07 -6.24
C ILE A 2 3.93 0.41 -5.66
N LEU A 3 3.83 1.36 -4.75
CA LEU A 3 2.56 1.78 -4.15
C LEU A 3 1.54 2.30 -5.17
N GLN A 4 1.96 3.02 -6.21
CA GLN A 4 1.05 3.52 -7.24
C GLN A 4 0.55 2.40 -8.14
N ASP A 5 1.41 1.44 -8.46
CA ASP A 5 1.05 0.27 -9.24
C ASP A 5 0.04 -0.59 -8.47
N GLU A 6 0.25 -0.78 -7.16
CA GLU A 6 -0.68 -1.50 -6.30
C GLU A 6 -2.04 -0.79 -6.16
N LEU A 7 -2.05 0.54 -6.08
CA LEU A 7 -3.30 1.30 -6.08
C LEU A 7 -4.06 1.14 -7.40
N LEU A 8 -3.36 1.17 -8.53
CA LEU A 8 -3.96 0.96 -9.83
C LEU A 8 -4.52 -0.46 -9.97
N HIS A 9 -3.79 -1.48 -9.49
CA HIS A 9 -4.27 -2.86 -9.45
C HIS A 9 -5.53 -3.00 -8.60
N LYS A 10 -5.55 -2.36 -7.43
CA LYS A 10 -6.73 -2.35 -6.55
C LYS A 10 -7.94 -1.71 -7.23
N GLU A 11 -7.77 -0.53 -7.82
CA GLU A 11 -8.85 0.22 -8.49
C GLU A 11 -9.38 -0.55 -9.69
N TRP A 12 -8.48 -1.12 -10.50
CA TRP A 12 -8.84 -1.94 -11.64
C TRP A 12 -9.60 -3.21 -11.22
N THR A 13 -9.15 -3.89 -10.18
CA THR A 13 -9.82 -5.09 -9.65
C THR A 13 -11.21 -4.76 -9.13
N ALA A 14 -11.37 -3.68 -8.36
CA ALA A 14 -12.67 -3.23 -7.89
C ALA A 14 -13.62 -2.86 -9.04
N PHE A 15 -13.10 -2.17 -10.06
CA PHE A 15 -13.85 -1.86 -11.27
C PHE A 15 -14.34 -3.13 -11.98
N LEU A 16 -13.45 -4.10 -12.23
CA LEU A 16 -13.80 -5.38 -12.87
C LEU A 16 -14.88 -6.13 -12.10
N ILE A 17 -14.72 -6.28 -10.77
CA ILE A 17 -15.72 -6.96 -9.93
C ILE A 17 -17.08 -6.27 -10.09
N ASN A 18 -17.13 -4.95 -9.97
CA ASN A 18 -18.38 -4.21 -10.09
C ASN A 18 -18.99 -4.28 -11.48
N GLN A 19 -18.15 -4.37 -12.53
CA GLN A 19 -18.62 -4.47 -13.91
C GLN A 19 -19.21 -5.86 -14.19
N VAL A 20 -18.50 -6.94 -13.87
CA VAL A 20 -18.99 -8.30 -14.13
C VAL A 20 -20.25 -8.63 -13.32
N VAL A 21 -20.35 -8.09 -12.09
CA VAL A 21 -21.54 -8.24 -11.25
C VAL A 21 -22.79 -7.58 -11.89
N LYS A 22 -22.60 -6.48 -12.62
CA LYS A 22 -23.70 -5.81 -13.34
C LYS A 22 -24.09 -6.53 -14.63
N GLU A 23 -23.13 -7.09 -15.32
CA GLU A 23 -23.32 -7.68 -16.65
C GLU A 23 -23.84 -9.12 -16.60
N ASP A 24 -23.51 -9.87 -15.58
CA ASP A 24 -23.88 -11.28 -15.49
C ASP A 24 -24.44 -11.66 -14.11
N PRO A 25 -25.72 -12.09 -14.04
CA PRO A 25 -26.35 -12.50 -12.78
C PRO A 25 -25.63 -13.62 -12.03
N ARG A 26 -24.82 -14.45 -12.73
CA ARG A 26 -24.03 -15.51 -12.11
C ARG A 26 -22.95 -14.94 -11.22
N PHE A 27 -22.31 -13.84 -11.63
CA PHE A 27 -21.32 -13.14 -10.80
C PHE A 27 -21.97 -12.43 -9.62
N ALA A 28 -23.16 -11.84 -9.82
CA ALA A 28 -23.92 -11.24 -8.72
C ALA A 28 -24.25 -12.28 -7.63
N LYS A 29 -24.70 -13.47 -8.04
CA LYS A 29 -24.97 -14.58 -7.14
C LYS A 29 -23.69 -15.08 -6.43
N ALA A 30 -22.61 -15.33 -7.19
CA ALA A 30 -21.34 -15.77 -6.64
C ALA A 30 -20.80 -14.77 -5.60
N LYS A 31 -20.85 -13.44 -5.89
CA LYS A 31 -20.46 -12.40 -4.96
C LYS A 31 -21.27 -12.47 -3.66
N GLN A 32 -22.59 -12.64 -3.74
CA GLN A 32 -23.44 -12.76 -2.56
C GLN A 32 -23.10 -14.01 -1.74
N GLU A 33 -22.86 -15.14 -2.41
CA GLU A 33 -22.54 -16.41 -1.75
C GLU A 33 -21.17 -16.39 -1.06
N THR A 34 -20.19 -15.64 -1.59
CA THR A 34 -18.82 -15.58 -1.08
C THR A 34 -18.52 -14.33 -0.25
N GLU A 35 -19.48 -13.42 -0.07
CA GLU A 35 -19.27 -12.13 0.63
C GLU A 35 -18.67 -12.31 2.03
N GLN A 36 -19.19 -13.24 2.80
CA GLN A 36 -18.71 -13.50 4.15
C GLN A 36 -17.29 -14.11 4.15
N GLU A 37 -16.99 -14.97 3.21
CA GLU A 37 -15.66 -15.56 3.06
C GLU A 37 -14.64 -14.48 2.71
N VAL A 38 -14.92 -13.63 1.73
CA VAL A 38 -14.07 -12.50 1.36
C VAL A 38 -13.86 -11.55 2.55
N TYR A 39 -14.94 -11.25 3.29
CA TYR A 39 -14.84 -10.43 4.50
C TYR A 39 -13.89 -11.07 5.53
N ASN A 40 -14.03 -12.35 5.79
CA ASN A 40 -13.19 -13.07 6.76
C ASN A 40 -11.71 -13.06 6.34
N MET A 41 -11.41 -13.27 5.04
CA MET A 41 -10.06 -13.19 4.52
C MET A 41 -9.44 -11.80 4.77
N TYR A 42 -10.19 -10.71 4.54
CA TYR A 42 -9.74 -9.36 4.86
C TYR A 42 -9.44 -9.20 6.35
N MET A 43 -10.33 -9.73 7.23
CA MET A 43 -10.15 -9.61 8.68
C MET A 43 -8.94 -10.40 9.18
N ASP A 44 -8.65 -11.55 8.58
CA ASP A 44 -7.47 -12.33 8.92
C ASP A 44 -6.19 -11.58 8.57
N VAL A 45 -6.10 -11.02 7.35
CA VAL A 45 -4.97 -10.18 6.94
C VAL A 45 -4.81 -8.96 7.85
N ILE A 46 -5.90 -8.23 8.14
CA ILE A 46 -5.86 -7.05 9.01
C ILE A 46 -5.38 -7.42 10.43
N ARG A 47 -5.76 -8.58 10.94
CA ARG A 47 -5.29 -9.05 12.26
C ARG A 47 -3.78 -9.29 12.25
N GLU A 48 -3.25 -9.92 11.20
CA GLU A 48 -1.82 -10.17 11.05
C GLU A 48 -1.04 -8.88 10.89
N GLU A 49 -1.52 -7.97 10.05
CA GLU A 49 -0.90 -6.64 9.85
C GLU A 49 -0.88 -5.81 11.14
N LYS A 50 -1.95 -5.87 11.93
CA LYS A 50 -1.99 -5.18 13.24
C LYS A 50 -0.98 -5.79 14.23
N ALA A 51 -0.82 -7.09 14.23
CA ALA A 51 0.20 -7.76 15.06
C ALA A 51 1.61 -7.36 14.60
N TRP A 52 1.82 -7.22 13.29
CA TRP A 52 3.07 -6.73 12.74
C TRP A 52 3.34 -5.26 13.08
N ALA A 53 2.32 -4.41 13.12
CA ALA A 53 2.44 -3.04 13.60
C ALA A 53 2.91 -2.98 15.07
N ASP A 54 2.37 -3.85 15.94
CA ASP A 54 2.83 -3.94 17.32
C ASP A 54 4.30 -4.38 17.41
N TYR A 55 4.69 -5.34 16.58
CA TYR A 55 6.08 -5.78 16.51
C TYR A 55 7.03 -4.66 16.04
N LEU A 56 6.67 -3.91 15.00
CA LEU A 56 7.49 -2.80 14.50
C LEU A 56 7.75 -1.73 15.55
N PHE A 57 6.73 -1.41 16.34
CA PHE A 57 6.79 -0.34 17.33
C PHE A 57 7.08 -0.82 18.76
N GLN A 58 7.51 -2.07 18.96
CA GLN A 58 7.86 -2.62 20.27
C GLN A 58 8.94 -1.81 21.03
N LYS A 59 9.81 -1.10 20.30
CA LYS A 59 10.86 -0.25 20.87
C LYS A 59 10.45 1.24 20.99
N GLY A 60 9.20 1.56 20.66
CA GLY A 60 8.64 2.90 20.73
C GLY A 60 8.28 3.49 19.35
N PRO A 61 7.60 4.64 19.37
CA PRO A 61 7.14 5.32 18.16
C PRO A 61 8.30 6.01 17.42
N VAL A 62 8.05 6.30 16.13
CA VAL A 62 8.87 7.22 15.34
C VAL A 62 8.12 8.54 15.13
N ILE A 63 8.79 9.57 14.61
CA ILE A 63 8.18 10.87 14.35
C ILE A 63 7.00 10.69 13.38
N GLY A 64 5.80 11.05 13.83
CA GLY A 64 4.57 11.03 13.03
C GLY A 64 3.92 9.66 12.85
N LEU A 65 4.47 8.58 13.44
CA LEU A 65 3.91 7.23 13.30
C LEU A 65 4.13 6.37 14.55
N ASN A 66 3.09 5.64 14.93
CA ASN A 66 3.12 4.64 16.00
C ASN A 66 2.20 3.46 15.66
N ALA A 67 2.21 2.41 16.48
CA ALA A 67 1.41 1.21 16.25
C ALA A 67 -0.09 1.52 16.10
N ASN A 68 -0.66 2.38 16.94
CA ASN A 68 -2.10 2.70 16.90
C ASN A 68 -2.47 3.44 15.62
N ILE A 69 -1.69 4.45 15.24
CA ILE A 69 -1.90 5.18 13.97
C ILE A 69 -1.83 4.23 12.77
N LEU A 70 -0.88 3.30 12.78
CA LEU A 70 -0.74 2.32 11.71
C LEU A 70 -1.91 1.33 11.68
N LYS A 71 -2.36 0.85 12.84
CA LYS A 71 -3.55 -0.02 12.96
C LYS A 71 -4.82 0.69 12.47
N ASP A 72 -5.00 1.94 12.83
CA ASP A 72 -6.12 2.76 12.35
C ASP A 72 -6.07 2.94 10.83
N PHE A 73 -4.88 3.09 10.27
CA PHE A 73 -4.68 3.18 8.83
C PHE A 73 -5.04 1.86 8.11
N MET A 74 -4.74 0.71 8.70
CA MET A 74 -5.14 -0.60 8.18
C MET A 74 -6.67 -0.74 8.16
N ASP A 75 -7.36 -0.38 9.25
CA ASP A 75 -8.83 -0.37 9.29
C ASP A 75 -9.42 0.59 8.26
N TYR A 76 -8.86 1.79 8.12
CA TYR A 76 -9.28 2.76 7.12
C TYR A 76 -9.13 2.22 5.69
N THR A 77 -8.00 1.59 5.39
CA THR A 77 -7.72 1.03 4.07
C THR A 77 -8.64 -0.15 3.74
N ALA A 78 -8.84 -1.08 4.71
CA ALA A 78 -9.73 -2.21 4.55
C ALA A 78 -11.19 -1.76 4.37
N PHE A 79 -11.65 -0.79 5.17
CA PHE A 79 -12.98 -0.20 5.01
C PHE A 79 -13.21 0.34 3.59
N ASN A 80 -12.25 1.11 3.06
CA ASN A 80 -12.39 1.67 1.73
C ASN A 80 -12.36 0.58 0.65
N ALA A 81 -11.46 -0.39 0.75
CA ALA A 81 -11.36 -1.48 -0.22
C ALA A 81 -12.65 -2.34 -0.26
N LEU A 82 -13.17 -2.75 0.88
CA LEU A 82 -14.43 -3.50 0.96
C LEU A 82 -15.62 -2.68 0.47
N LYS A 83 -15.67 -1.39 0.80
CA LYS A 83 -16.71 -0.47 0.32
C LYS A 83 -16.71 -0.34 -1.19
N GLU A 84 -15.54 -0.30 -1.84
CA GLU A 84 -15.41 -0.19 -3.29
C GLU A 84 -16.03 -1.38 -4.01
N ILE A 85 -15.96 -2.57 -3.43
CA ILE A 85 -16.60 -3.78 -3.97
C ILE A 85 -17.98 -4.07 -3.36
N GLY A 86 -18.53 -3.12 -2.58
CA GLY A 86 -19.88 -3.19 -2.02
C GLY A 86 -20.05 -4.18 -0.85
N ILE A 87 -18.97 -4.53 -0.16
CA ILE A 87 -19.01 -5.34 1.07
C ILE A 87 -18.99 -4.43 2.28
N LYS A 88 -19.92 -4.66 3.23
CA LYS A 88 -20.04 -3.85 4.43
C LYS A 88 -18.96 -4.19 5.45
N TYR A 89 -18.15 -3.20 5.81
CA TYR A 89 -17.21 -3.32 6.92
C TYR A 89 -17.97 -3.33 8.25
N GLN A 90 -17.77 -4.38 9.05
CA GLN A 90 -18.53 -4.59 10.29
C GLN A 90 -17.84 -3.99 11.53
N SER A 91 -16.58 -3.56 11.38
CA SER A 91 -15.79 -2.96 12.43
C SER A 91 -15.80 -1.44 12.36
N THR A 92 -15.27 -0.78 13.42
CA THR A 92 -15.14 0.67 13.42
C THR A 92 -13.88 1.07 12.65
N ALA A 93 -14.03 1.90 11.63
CA ALA A 93 -12.90 2.47 10.89
C ALA A 93 -12.87 3.99 11.03
N PRO A 94 -11.69 4.63 10.99
CA PRO A 94 -11.58 6.08 10.94
C PRO A 94 -12.32 6.65 9.73
N LYS A 95 -12.96 7.82 9.89
CA LYS A 95 -13.68 8.51 8.80
C LYS A 95 -12.74 9.16 7.78
N SER A 96 -11.51 9.38 8.16
CA SER A 96 -10.46 9.96 7.31
C SER A 96 -9.13 9.26 7.59
N THR A 97 -8.20 9.39 6.63
CA THR A 97 -6.87 8.76 6.80
C THR A 97 -6.16 9.24 8.06
N PRO A 98 -5.66 8.34 8.92
CA PRO A 98 -4.87 8.70 10.11
C PRO A 98 -3.48 9.25 9.76
N ILE A 99 -3.03 9.06 8.51
CA ILE A 99 -1.72 9.51 8.03
C ILE A 99 -1.85 10.42 6.79
N PRO A 100 -2.42 11.63 6.93
CA PRO A 100 -2.72 12.50 5.79
C PRO A 100 -1.49 12.95 5.00
N TRP A 101 -0.31 12.99 5.63
CA TRP A 101 0.94 13.30 4.94
C TRP A 101 1.33 12.22 3.92
N PHE A 102 0.85 10.98 4.08
CA PHE A 102 1.12 9.88 3.18
C PHE A 102 0.35 10.00 1.85
N ASN A 103 -0.76 10.72 1.81
CA ASN A 103 -1.57 10.92 0.60
C ASN A 103 -0.77 11.53 -0.55
N LYS A 104 0.25 12.33 -0.24
CA LYS A 104 1.14 12.89 -1.28
C LYS A 104 1.90 11.83 -2.06
N HIS A 105 2.10 10.66 -1.47
CA HIS A 105 2.78 9.51 -2.09
C HIS A 105 1.80 8.58 -2.81
N GLN A 106 0.50 8.73 -2.56
CA GLN A 106 -0.57 7.95 -3.20
C GLN A 106 -1.16 8.63 -4.44
N ASP A 107 -0.74 9.86 -4.75
CA ASP A 107 -1.27 10.63 -5.88
C ASP A 107 -0.82 10.00 -7.21
N THR A 108 -1.72 9.23 -7.82
CA THR A 108 -1.52 8.53 -9.10
C THR A 108 -1.43 9.49 -10.30
N HIS A 109 -1.84 10.75 -10.14
CA HIS A 109 -1.76 11.77 -11.21
C HIS A 109 -0.37 12.39 -11.33
N LYS A 110 0.51 12.19 -10.36
CA LYS A 110 1.89 12.62 -10.46
C LYS A 110 2.66 11.64 -11.34
N LYS A 111 3.18 12.18 -12.45
CA LYS A 111 4.13 11.46 -13.29
C LYS A 111 5.31 11.00 -12.42
N GLN A 112 5.36 9.73 -12.08
CA GLN A 112 6.56 9.10 -11.52
C GLN A 112 7.20 8.31 -12.65
N THR A 113 8.39 8.68 -13.00
CA THR A 113 9.25 7.90 -13.88
C THR A 113 9.78 6.69 -13.08
N ALA A 114 9.85 5.54 -13.73
CA ALA A 114 10.46 4.37 -13.14
C ALA A 114 11.90 4.68 -12.71
N LEU A 115 12.38 4.08 -11.63
CA LEU A 115 13.77 4.25 -11.15
C LEU A 115 14.82 4.00 -12.25
N GLN A 116 14.45 3.22 -13.26
CA GLN A 116 15.27 2.88 -14.43
C GLN A 116 15.21 3.95 -15.55
N GLU A 117 14.24 4.88 -15.49
CA GLU A 117 13.98 5.87 -16.55
C GLU A 117 14.38 7.29 -16.13
N ASN A 118 14.65 7.52 -14.85
CA ASN A 118 15.17 8.79 -14.34
C ASN A 118 16.61 8.64 -13.92
N GLU A 119 17.44 9.53 -14.40
CA GLU A 119 18.65 9.89 -13.65
C GLU A 119 18.17 10.29 -12.25
N SER A 120 18.49 9.47 -11.27
CA SER A 120 18.12 9.70 -9.88
C SER A 120 18.93 10.88 -9.36
N THR A 121 18.42 12.09 -9.53
CA THR A 121 19.03 13.31 -9.00
C THR A 121 19.10 13.34 -7.48
N ASN A 122 18.40 12.41 -6.80
CA ASN A 122 18.42 12.22 -5.35
C ASN A 122 19.28 11.03 -4.88
N TYR A 123 19.69 10.17 -5.78
CA TYR A 123 20.81 9.30 -5.53
C TYR A 123 22.04 10.19 -5.67
N VAL A 124 22.60 10.61 -4.56
CA VAL A 124 24.04 10.84 -4.55
C VAL A 124 24.59 9.48 -4.93
N ILE A 125 24.78 9.26 -6.23
CA ILE A 125 25.73 8.27 -6.73
C ILE A 125 26.96 8.69 -5.97
N GLY A 126 27.25 7.93 -4.90
CA GLY A 126 28.45 8.17 -4.13
C GLY A 126 29.47 8.37 -5.20
N VAL A 127 30.11 9.51 -5.21
CA VAL A 127 31.09 9.85 -6.22
C VAL A 127 32.07 8.70 -6.17
N MET A 128 31.79 7.66 -6.92
CA MET A 128 32.84 6.84 -7.48
C MET A 128 33.51 7.83 -8.41
N SER A 129 34.40 8.62 -7.81
CA SER A 129 35.31 9.36 -8.64
C SER A 129 35.98 8.30 -9.47
N ASP A 130 35.81 8.35 -10.78
CA ASP A 130 36.60 7.58 -11.73
C ASP A 130 38.10 7.89 -11.65
N SER A 131 38.49 8.64 -10.63
CA SER A 131 39.87 8.91 -10.25
C SER A 131 40.32 8.00 -9.08
N ILE A 132 40.23 6.70 -9.27
CA ILE A 132 41.20 5.85 -8.62
C ILE A 132 42.52 6.14 -9.34
N ASN A 133 43.30 7.01 -8.73
CA ASN A 133 44.64 7.22 -9.20
C ASN A 133 45.40 5.91 -8.89
N TYR A 134 45.66 5.12 -9.90
CA TYR A 134 46.35 3.84 -9.76
C TYR A 134 47.76 4.00 -9.18
N ASP A 135 48.29 5.24 -9.16
CA ASP A 135 49.58 5.58 -8.56
C ASP A 135 49.53 5.60 -7.02
N ASP A 136 48.33 5.64 -6.43
CA ASP A 136 48.13 5.62 -4.97
C ASP A 136 47.93 4.20 -4.40
N LEU A 137 48.01 3.18 -5.24
CA LEU A 137 47.96 1.78 -4.77
C LEU A 137 49.34 1.34 -4.26
N PRO A 138 49.43 0.78 -3.04
CA PRO A 138 50.67 0.26 -2.56
C PRO A 138 51.14 -0.88 -3.49
N ASN A 139 52.39 -0.81 -3.96
CA ASN A 139 53.01 -1.89 -4.68
C ASN A 139 52.98 -3.16 -3.82
N ILE A 140 52.21 -4.14 -4.26
CA ILE A 140 52.20 -5.49 -3.67
C ILE A 140 53.30 -6.30 -4.34
#